data_d93c000bc70a30890b34c75b4fcc29d5
#
_entry.id   d93c000bc70a30890b34c75b4fcc29d5
#
_cell.length_a   1.000
_cell.length_b   1.000
_cell.length_c   1.000
_cell.angle_alpha   90.00
_cell.angle_beta   90.00
_cell.angle_gamma   90.00
#
_symmetry.space_group_name_H-M   'P 1'
#
loop_
_entity.id
_entity.type
_entity.pdbx_description
1 polymer ?
#
loop_
_entity_poly.entity_id
_entity_poly.type
_entity_poly.pdbx_seq_one_letter_code
_entity_poly.pdbx_strand_id
1 'polypeptide(L)'
;MERNLLPIGLYGIARDEDRSRVGEPQEEISDAMKKIEAIIKPFKLDEVKEALQEAGIQGITVLEAKGFGRQKGHTELYRGAEYVVDFLPKVKIEVVVSDENLHGAVEAIRKAAQTGRIGDGKIFVSSIDEAIRIRTGETGADAV
;
A
#
# COMPACT_ATOMS: atom_id res chain seq x y z
N MET A 1 -3.35 -79.39 -3.13
CA MET A 1 -2.87 -78.14 -3.69
C MET A 1 -3.36 -76.98 -2.80
N GLU A 2 -2.56 -76.66 -1.86
CA GLU A 2 -2.83 -75.56 -0.97
C GLU A 2 -2.47 -74.25 -1.66
N ARG A 3 -3.47 -73.42 -1.91
CA ARG A 3 -3.25 -72.06 -2.32
C ARG A 3 -2.84 -71.24 -1.12
N ASN A 4 -1.58 -70.95 -1.03
CA ASN A 4 -1.07 -69.96 -0.09
C ASN A 4 -1.69 -68.60 -0.42
N LEU A 5 -2.76 -68.29 0.23
CA LEU A 5 -3.26 -66.93 0.31
C LEU A 5 -2.28 -66.19 1.25
N LEU A 6 -1.36 -65.48 0.68
CA LEU A 6 -0.63 -64.47 1.39
C LEU A 6 -1.65 -63.47 1.97
N PRO A 7 -1.65 -63.19 3.26
CA PRO A 7 -2.48 -62.14 3.80
C PRO A 7 -2.15 -60.87 3.03
N ILE A 8 -3.17 -60.26 2.47
CA ILE A 8 -3.11 -58.94 1.95
C ILE A 8 -2.62 -58.11 3.11
N GLY A 9 -1.31 -57.86 3.08
CA GLY A 9 -0.64 -57.11 4.13
C GLY A 9 -1.32 -55.81 4.34
N LEU A 10 -1.52 -55.54 5.55
CA LEU A 10 -1.53 -54.27 6.16
C LEU A 10 -0.59 -53.33 5.38
N TYR A 11 -1.09 -52.77 4.30
CA TYR A 11 -0.56 -51.50 3.86
C TYR A 11 -0.88 -50.52 4.97
N GLY A 12 0.15 -50.19 5.68
CA GLY A 12 0.05 -49.42 6.86
C GLY A 12 -0.87 -48.26 6.65
N ILE A 13 -1.91 -48.28 7.42
CA ILE A 13 -2.51 -47.05 7.84
C ILE A 13 -1.35 -46.19 8.26
N ALA A 14 -0.97 -45.25 7.42
CA ALA A 14 -0.04 -44.22 7.81
C ALA A 14 -0.60 -43.67 9.12
N ARG A 15 0.09 -44.00 10.17
CA ARG A 15 -0.34 -43.60 11.49
C ARG A 15 -0.48 -42.10 11.47
N ASP A 16 -1.60 -41.65 11.92
CA ASP A 16 -1.99 -40.26 12.13
C ASP A 16 -1.04 -39.51 13.09
N GLU A 17 0.11 -40.11 13.37
CA GLU A 17 1.11 -39.59 14.31
C GLU A 17 1.96 -38.47 13.75
N ASP A 18 1.90 -38.21 12.43
CA ASP A 18 2.72 -37.16 11.83
C ASP A 18 1.95 -35.86 11.63
N ARG A 19 0.65 -35.82 11.94
CA ARG A 19 -0.14 -34.60 11.93
C ARG A 19 0.05 -33.75 13.18
N SER A 20 0.61 -34.30 14.24
CA SER A 20 0.89 -33.55 15.47
C SER A 20 2.18 -32.75 15.43
N ARG A 21 2.92 -32.83 14.32
CA ARG A 21 4.14 -32.04 14.05
C ARG A 21 3.98 -31.06 12.89
N VAL A 22 2.78 -30.73 12.51
CA VAL A 22 2.57 -29.47 11.80
C VAL A 22 2.89 -28.43 12.88
N GLY A 23 4.11 -27.92 12.85
CA GLY A 23 4.52 -26.84 13.72
C GLY A 23 3.47 -25.76 13.65
N GLU A 24 3.26 -25.07 14.75
CA GLU A 24 2.49 -23.85 14.80
C GLU A 24 2.78 -23.06 13.52
N PRO A 25 1.76 -22.51 12.81
CA PRO A 25 2.04 -21.68 11.66
C PRO A 25 3.04 -20.65 12.12
N GLN A 26 4.29 -20.78 11.66
CA GLN A 26 5.24 -19.70 11.79
C GLN A 26 4.53 -18.51 11.18
N GLU A 27 4.37 -17.46 11.94
CA GLU A 27 3.97 -16.18 11.37
C GLU A 27 4.98 -15.91 10.25
N GLU A 28 4.59 -16.23 9.02
CA GLU A 28 5.34 -15.84 7.87
C GLU A 28 5.39 -14.34 7.93
N ILE A 29 6.60 -13.80 8.13
CA ILE A 29 6.82 -12.36 7.94
C ILE A 29 6.38 -12.12 6.52
N SER A 30 5.22 -11.47 6.38
CA SER A 30 4.67 -11.19 5.08
C SER A 30 5.62 -10.26 4.35
N ASP A 31 6.23 -10.74 3.27
CA ASP A 31 6.96 -9.88 2.32
C ASP A 31 5.99 -9.02 1.50
N ALA A 32 4.70 -9.07 1.81
CA ALA A 32 3.69 -8.30 1.12
C ALA A 32 3.90 -6.80 1.34
N MET A 33 3.83 -6.08 0.25
CA MET A 33 4.01 -4.64 0.20
C MET A 33 2.79 -3.98 -0.41
N LYS A 34 2.55 -2.76 0.02
CA LYS A 34 1.47 -1.93 -0.51
C LYS A 34 2.02 -0.60 -0.98
N LYS A 35 1.49 -0.15 -2.09
CA LYS A 35 1.69 1.22 -2.56
C LYS A 35 0.51 2.07 -2.14
N ILE A 36 0.81 3.17 -1.50
CA ILE A 36 -0.15 4.20 -1.15
C ILE A 36 0.04 5.35 -2.14
N GLU A 37 -1.04 5.74 -2.80
CA GLU A 37 -1.11 6.95 -3.59
C GLU A 37 -2.11 7.88 -2.91
N ALA A 38 -1.66 9.05 -2.51
CA ALA A 38 -2.50 10.05 -1.89
C ALA A 38 -2.54 11.32 -2.74
N ILE A 39 -3.73 11.72 -3.14
CA ILE A 39 -3.96 13.00 -3.81
C ILE A 39 -4.47 13.97 -2.77
N ILE A 40 -3.72 15.02 -2.52
CA ILE A 40 -3.97 15.97 -1.45
C ILE A 40 -3.96 17.43 -1.93
N LYS A 41 -4.46 18.32 -1.10
CA LYS A 41 -4.27 19.76 -1.30
C LYS A 41 -2.80 20.13 -1.14
N PRO A 42 -2.23 20.98 -2.00
CA PRO A 42 -0.80 21.27 -1.98
C PRO A 42 -0.29 21.82 -0.64
N PHE A 43 -1.05 22.66 0.03
CA PHE A 43 -0.64 23.27 1.31
C PHE A 43 -0.59 22.28 2.48
N LYS A 44 -1.08 21.05 2.29
CA LYS A 44 -1.02 19.97 3.29
C LYS A 44 0.24 19.11 3.19
N LEU A 45 1.06 19.31 2.17
CA LEU A 45 2.22 18.46 1.91
C LEU A 45 3.17 18.37 3.10
N ASP A 46 3.53 19.50 3.70
CA ASP A 46 4.48 19.50 4.82
C ASP A 46 3.95 18.77 6.04
N GLU A 47 2.68 18.97 6.38
CA GLU A 47 2.04 18.27 7.49
C GLU A 47 1.99 16.75 7.25
N VAL A 48 1.66 16.33 6.03
CA VAL A 48 1.64 14.90 5.66
C VAL A 48 3.04 14.30 5.72
N LYS A 49 4.05 15.00 5.22
CA LYS A 49 5.44 14.56 5.30
C LYS A 49 5.88 14.35 6.76
N GLU A 50 5.60 15.30 7.63
CA GLU A 50 5.93 15.20 9.04
C GLU A 50 5.20 14.02 9.72
N ALA A 51 3.91 13.86 9.43
CA ALA A 51 3.12 12.76 9.97
C ALA A 51 3.64 11.38 9.54
N LEU A 52 4.07 11.26 8.29
CA LEU A 52 4.69 10.02 7.78
C LEU A 52 6.04 9.74 8.44
N GLN A 53 6.86 10.77 8.65
CA GLN A 53 8.12 10.62 9.36
C GLN A 53 7.91 10.16 10.81
N GLU A 54 6.94 10.72 11.51
CA GLU A 54 6.56 10.28 12.86
C GLU A 54 6.04 8.84 12.89
N ALA A 55 5.40 8.40 11.82
CA ALA A 55 4.96 7.01 11.64
C ALA A 55 6.10 6.04 11.24
N GLY A 56 7.34 6.53 11.14
CA GLY A 56 8.49 5.71 10.79
C GLY A 56 8.74 5.55 9.28
N ILE A 57 8.02 6.28 8.45
CA ILE A 57 8.20 6.25 6.99
C ILE A 57 9.24 7.29 6.60
N GLN A 58 10.33 6.83 6.00
CA GLN A 58 11.48 7.69 5.69
C GLN A 58 11.53 8.18 4.24
N GLY A 59 10.88 7.49 3.32
CA GLY A 59 10.93 7.83 1.90
C GLY A 59 9.56 8.03 1.30
N ILE A 60 9.36 9.14 0.63
CA ILE A 60 8.15 9.43 -0.15
C ILE A 60 8.56 10.00 -1.52
N THR A 61 7.72 9.77 -2.51
CA THR A 61 7.84 10.44 -3.81
C THR A 61 6.68 11.41 -3.96
N VAL A 62 6.98 12.62 -4.39
CA VAL A 62 6.00 13.69 -4.53
C VAL A 62 5.95 14.14 -5.98
N LEU A 63 4.74 14.21 -6.53
CA LEU A 63 4.48 14.69 -7.88
C LEU A 63 3.47 15.84 -7.83
N GLU A 64 3.68 16.86 -8.64
CA GLU A 64 2.66 17.84 -8.90
C GLU A 64 1.57 17.23 -9.80
N ALA A 65 0.33 17.51 -9.47
CA ALA A 65 -0.83 16.99 -10.18
C ALA A 65 -1.90 18.07 -10.34
N LYS A 66 -2.83 17.83 -11.22
CA LYS A 66 -4.03 18.66 -11.39
C LYS A 66 -5.23 17.77 -11.25
N GLY A 67 -6.21 18.22 -10.49
CA GLY A 67 -7.44 17.48 -10.25
C GLY A 67 -8.67 18.22 -10.73
N PHE A 68 -9.60 17.45 -11.26
CA PHE A 68 -10.94 17.89 -11.57
C PHE A 68 -11.93 17.02 -10.76
N GLY A 69 -12.87 17.65 -10.09
CA GLY A 69 -13.83 16.92 -9.28
C GLY A 69 -14.91 17.82 -8.71
N ARG A 70 -15.40 17.49 -7.51
CA ARG A 70 -16.45 18.27 -6.84
C ARG A 70 -16.02 19.67 -6.45
N GLN A 71 -14.73 19.87 -6.18
CA GLN A 71 -14.18 21.20 -5.97
C GLN A 71 -14.19 21.93 -7.31
N LYS A 72 -15.02 22.96 -7.41
CA LYS A 72 -15.13 23.74 -8.65
C LYS A 72 -13.91 24.63 -8.84
N GLY A 73 -13.47 24.75 -10.08
CA GLY A 73 -12.49 25.75 -10.48
C GLY A 73 -13.05 27.18 -10.36
N HIS A 74 -12.25 28.12 -10.69
CA HIS A 74 -12.61 29.54 -10.71
C HIS A 74 -12.47 30.12 -12.12
N THR A 75 -13.09 31.27 -12.34
CA THR A 75 -12.97 32.00 -13.61
C THR A 75 -11.77 32.93 -13.55
N GLU A 76 -10.91 32.88 -14.56
CA GLU A 76 -9.81 33.81 -14.76
C GLU A 76 -9.99 34.63 -16.03
N LEU A 77 -9.54 35.87 -15.98
CA LEU A 77 -9.47 36.75 -17.14
C LEU A 77 -8.11 36.66 -17.81
N TYR A 78 -8.11 36.32 -19.09
CA TYR A 78 -6.92 36.32 -19.91
C TYR A 78 -7.18 37.05 -21.24
N ARG A 79 -6.46 38.09 -21.52
CA ARG A 79 -6.63 38.92 -22.76
C ARG A 79 -8.06 39.36 -23.02
N GLY A 80 -8.81 39.68 -21.95
CA GLY A 80 -10.19 40.15 -22.05
C GLY A 80 -11.25 39.05 -22.26
N ALA A 81 -10.85 37.76 -22.26
CA ALA A 81 -11.77 36.64 -22.30
C ALA A 81 -11.79 35.93 -20.95
N GLU A 82 -12.98 35.52 -20.52
CA GLU A 82 -13.15 34.72 -19.33
C GLU A 82 -12.88 33.25 -19.63
N TYR A 83 -12.02 32.62 -18.83
CA TYR A 83 -11.73 31.18 -18.87
C TYR A 83 -12.12 30.54 -17.55
N VAL A 84 -12.88 29.47 -17.62
CA VAL A 84 -13.17 28.63 -16.44
C VAL A 84 -11.95 27.74 -16.19
N VAL A 85 -11.36 27.88 -15.01
CA VAL A 85 -10.27 26.99 -14.57
C VAL A 85 -10.91 25.76 -13.93
N ASP A 86 -11.02 24.68 -14.70
CA ASP A 86 -11.65 23.42 -14.25
C ASP A 86 -10.69 22.55 -13.44
N PHE A 87 -9.40 22.63 -13.72
CA PHE A 87 -8.37 21.86 -13.03
C PHE A 87 -7.70 22.69 -11.92
N LEU A 88 -7.63 22.10 -10.74
CA LEU A 88 -6.99 22.69 -9.59
C LEU A 88 -5.67 21.98 -9.27
N PRO A 89 -4.67 22.72 -8.77
CA PRO A 89 -3.43 22.11 -8.32
C PRO A 89 -3.68 21.10 -7.21
N LYS A 90 -3.02 19.98 -7.32
CA LYS A 90 -2.97 18.91 -6.32
C LYS A 90 -1.54 18.43 -6.18
N VAL A 91 -1.28 17.69 -5.13
CA VAL A 91 -0.04 16.95 -4.96
C VAL A 91 -0.37 15.48 -4.83
N LYS A 92 0.37 14.66 -5.55
CA LYS A 92 0.32 13.22 -5.43
C LYS A 92 1.52 12.73 -4.65
N ILE A 93 1.28 12.03 -3.57
CA ILE A 93 2.30 11.37 -2.77
C ILE A 93 2.24 9.88 -3.08
N GLU A 94 3.39 9.29 -3.37
CA GLU A 94 3.53 7.85 -3.51
C GLU A 94 4.50 7.35 -2.44
N VAL A 95 4.08 6.32 -1.74
CA VAL A 95 4.93 5.61 -0.79
C VAL A 95 4.62 4.12 -0.82
N VAL A 96 5.65 3.30 -0.79
CA VAL A 96 5.53 1.85 -0.68
C VAL A 96 5.94 1.45 0.73
N VAL A 97 5.10 0.67 1.37
CA VAL A 97 5.29 0.21 2.75
C VAL A 97 5.05 -1.29 2.85
N SER A 98 5.60 -1.90 3.89
CA SER A 98 5.22 -3.25 4.26
C SER A 98 3.77 -3.28 4.75
N ASP A 99 3.12 -4.43 4.67
CA ASP A 99 1.75 -4.61 5.17
C ASP A 99 1.59 -4.18 6.63
N GLU A 100 2.60 -4.41 7.45
CA GLU A 100 2.60 -4.03 8.86
C GLU A 100 2.47 -2.53 9.08
N ASN A 101 3.05 -1.74 8.20
CA ASN A 101 3.09 -0.28 8.30
C ASN A 101 1.93 0.40 7.56
N LEU A 102 1.15 -0.36 6.79
CA LEU A 102 0.11 0.20 5.93
C LEU A 102 -0.92 1.02 6.70
N HIS A 103 -1.51 0.44 7.73
CA HIS A 103 -2.57 1.11 8.50
C HIS A 103 -2.08 2.41 9.13
N GLY A 104 -0.90 2.38 9.75
CA GLY A 104 -0.30 3.56 10.36
C GLY A 104 0.00 4.68 9.35
N ALA A 105 0.53 4.31 8.18
CA ALA A 105 0.82 5.27 7.12
C ALA A 105 -0.45 5.89 6.53
N VAL A 106 -1.47 5.09 6.26
CA VAL A 106 -2.76 5.58 5.73
C VAL A 106 -3.43 6.53 6.72
N GLU A 107 -3.49 6.18 8.00
CA GLU A 107 -4.07 7.04 9.03
C GLU A 107 -3.27 8.34 9.24
N ALA A 108 -1.94 8.27 9.16
CA ALA A 108 -1.10 9.47 9.24
C ALA A 108 -1.42 10.45 8.11
N ILE A 109 -1.52 9.96 6.87
CA ILE A 109 -1.88 10.78 5.71
C ILE A 109 -3.29 11.34 5.87
N ARG A 110 -4.25 10.49 6.20
CA ARG A 110 -5.65 10.88 6.30
C ARG A 110 -5.86 12.02 7.30
N LYS A 111 -5.31 11.88 8.49
CA LYS A 111 -5.44 12.89 9.55
C LYS A 111 -4.73 14.19 9.20
N ALA A 112 -3.53 14.10 8.65
CA ALA A 112 -2.73 15.28 8.32
C ALA A 112 -3.29 16.05 7.11
N ALA A 113 -3.86 15.35 6.12
CA ALA A 113 -4.38 15.96 4.90
C ALA A 113 -5.82 16.48 5.04
N GLN A 114 -6.55 16.05 6.04
CA GLN A 114 -7.96 16.38 6.22
C GLN A 114 -8.19 17.84 6.58
N THR A 115 -9.05 18.53 5.84
CA THR A 115 -9.58 19.85 6.20
C THR A 115 -11.07 19.78 6.54
N GLY A 116 -11.75 18.71 6.14
CA GLY A 116 -13.20 18.55 6.25
C GLY A 116 -13.98 19.23 5.13
N ARG A 117 -13.27 19.81 4.15
CA ARG A 117 -13.89 20.50 3.00
C ARG A 117 -13.77 19.66 1.74
N ILE A 118 -14.63 19.93 0.78
CA ILE A 118 -14.56 19.35 -0.57
C ILE A 118 -13.17 19.63 -1.16
N GLY A 119 -12.59 18.63 -1.80
CA GLY A 119 -11.28 18.72 -2.42
C GLY A 119 -10.12 18.21 -1.57
N ASP A 120 -10.39 17.64 -0.40
CA ASP A 120 -9.35 17.05 0.46
C ASP A 120 -8.57 15.93 -0.23
N GLY A 121 -9.17 15.29 -1.22
CA GLY A 121 -8.53 14.26 -2.00
C GLY A 121 -8.90 12.84 -1.59
N LYS A 122 -8.08 11.90 -2.04
CA LYS A 122 -8.30 10.46 -1.81
C LYS A 122 -6.98 9.74 -1.62
N ILE A 123 -7.07 8.63 -0.94
CA ILE A 123 -5.98 7.69 -0.75
C ILE A 123 -6.33 6.40 -1.47
N PHE A 124 -5.42 5.91 -2.29
CA PHE A 124 -5.53 4.63 -3.00
C PHE A 124 -4.45 3.70 -2.50
N VAL A 125 -4.82 2.45 -2.28
CA VAL A 125 -3.90 1.41 -1.87
C VAL A 125 -3.92 0.28 -2.90
N SER A 126 -2.75 -0.14 -3.34
CA SER A 126 -2.60 -1.25 -4.27
C SER A 126 -1.49 -2.18 -3.81
N SER A 127 -1.58 -3.44 -4.23
CA SER A 127 -0.53 -4.42 -3.97
C SER A 127 0.65 -4.19 -4.90
N ILE A 128 1.86 -4.34 -4.37
CA ILE A 128 3.11 -4.29 -5.11
C ILE A 128 3.68 -5.70 -5.20
N ASP A 129 3.94 -6.16 -6.41
CA ASP A 129 4.48 -7.49 -6.66
C ASP A 129 5.96 -7.57 -6.29
N GLU A 130 6.72 -6.53 -6.60
CA GLU A 130 8.16 -6.50 -6.37
C GLU A 130 8.65 -5.07 -6.15
N ALA A 131 9.63 -4.92 -5.26
CA ALA A 131 10.40 -3.69 -5.09
C ALA A 131 11.89 -4.03 -5.11
N ILE A 132 12.68 -3.21 -5.77
CA ILE A 132 14.13 -3.39 -5.89
C ILE A 132 14.79 -2.05 -5.59
N ARG A 133 15.68 -2.04 -4.62
CA ARG A 133 16.49 -0.84 -4.33
C ARG A 133 17.63 -0.74 -5.34
N ILE A 134 17.66 0.34 -6.09
CA ILE A 134 18.63 0.50 -7.20
C ILE A 134 20.07 0.45 -6.70
N ARG A 135 20.37 1.13 -5.59
CA ARG A 135 21.73 1.23 -5.08
C ARG A 135 22.31 -0.10 -4.61
N THR A 136 21.51 -0.93 -3.97
CA THR A 136 21.96 -2.15 -3.29
C THR A 136 21.53 -3.44 -3.95
N GLY A 137 20.50 -3.40 -4.79
CA GLY A 137 19.84 -4.58 -5.34
C GLY A 137 18.98 -5.35 -4.34
N GLU A 138 18.77 -4.84 -3.12
CA GLU A 138 17.87 -5.44 -2.15
C GLU A 138 16.45 -5.49 -2.70
N THR A 139 15.74 -6.56 -2.39
CA THR A 139 14.40 -6.83 -2.91
C THR A 139 13.37 -6.99 -1.79
N GLY A 140 12.10 -6.91 -2.15
CA GLY A 140 11.00 -7.13 -1.23
C GLY A 140 10.94 -6.11 -0.10
N ALA A 141 10.59 -6.56 1.10
CA ALA A 141 10.43 -5.69 2.27
C ALA A 141 11.74 -4.96 2.65
N ASP A 142 12.89 -5.53 2.35
CA ASP A 142 14.19 -4.91 2.60
C ASP A 142 14.47 -3.71 1.68
N ALA A 143 13.74 -3.62 0.57
CA ALA A 143 13.88 -2.53 -0.40
C ALA A 143 13.04 -1.28 -0.08
N VAL A 144 12.11 -1.40 0.85
CA VAL A 144 11.16 -0.33 1.18
C VAL A 144 11.33 0.23 2.57
#